data_bdacc8f24c9c9f8a5f19860cb84a8569
#
_entry.id   bdacc8f24c9c9f8a5f19860cb84a8569
#
_cell.length_a   1.000
_cell.length_b   1.000
_cell.length_c   1.000
_cell.angle_alpha   90.00
_cell.angle_beta   90.00
_cell.angle_gamma   90.00
#
_symmetry.space_group_name_H-M   'P 1'
#
loop_
_entity.id
_entity.type
_entity.pdbx_description
1 polymer ?
#
loop_
_entity_poly.entity_id
_entity_poly.type
_entity_poly.pdbx_seq_one_letter_code
_entity_poly.pdbx_strand_id
1 'polypeptide(L)'
;MILNLCKSWLNPNGVILCAVPNANSLHRQAAVKMGLLKSIYSFSEKDIHHGHQRIYDPISLKNEFEKAGLKINKFGGYWLKVLSDSQIEHSWSDQLVNAYMQLGELYPEIAGEIYIIASV
;
A
#
# COMPACT_ATOMS: atom_id res chain seq x y z
N MET A 1 2.95 -19.82 0.22
CA MET A 1 2.63 -18.40 0.37
C MET A 1 3.45 -17.77 1.47
N ILE A 2 3.93 -16.59 1.24
CA ILE A 2 4.81 -15.89 2.18
C ILE A 2 4.16 -15.63 3.53
N LEU A 3 2.86 -15.31 3.58
CA LEU A 3 2.15 -15.08 4.84
C LEU A 3 2.08 -16.33 5.71
N ASN A 4 1.88 -17.49 5.12
CA ASN A 4 1.89 -18.76 5.87
C ASN A 4 3.28 -19.02 6.47
N LEU A 5 4.33 -18.72 5.72
CA LEU A 5 5.70 -18.86 6.20
C LEU A 5 5.98 -17.89 7.36
N CYS A 6 5.61 -16.62 7.20
CA CYS A 6 5.75 -15.62 8.26
C CYS A 6 4.97 -16.01 9.51
N LYS A 7 3.76 -16.53 9.34
CA LYS A 7 2.93 -17.03 10.44
C LYS A 7 3.66 -18.09 11.26
N SER A 8 4.37 -19.00 10.59
CA SER A 8 5.11 -20.05 11.28
C SER A 8 6.27 -19.54 12.13
N TRP A 9 6.75 -18.32 11.88
CA TRP A 9 7.85 -17.69 12.63
C TRP A 9 7.38 -16.90 13.85
N LEU A 10 6.07 -16.67 14.00
CA LEU A 10 5.57 -15.83 15.08
C LEU A 10 5.61 -16.55 16.44
N ASN A 11 6.04 -15.82 17.46
CA ASN A 11 5.82 -16.20 18.85
C ASN A 11 4.32 -16.07 19.19
N PRO A 12 3.85 -16.66 20.32
CA PRO A 12 2.42 -16.64 20.67
C PRO A 12 1.75 -15.26 20.68
N ASN A 13 2.49 -14.20 21.00
CA ASN A 13 1.99 -12.82 21.02
C ASN A 13 2.61 -11.97 19.90
N GLY A 14 3.21 -12.61 18.91
CA GLY A 14 3.85 -11.93 17.79
C GLY A 14 2.86 -11.32 16.81
N VAL A 15 3.32 -10.30 16.09
CA VAL A 15 2.53 -9.64 15.05
C VAL A 15 3.30 -9.58 13.74
N ILE A 16 2.55 -9.52 12.65
CA ILE A 16 3.08 -9.24 11.32
C ILE A 16 2.65 -7.83 10.95
N LEU A 17 3.61 -7.00 10.55
CA LEU A 17 3.33 -5.72 9.90
C LEU A 17 3.66 -5.89 8.42
N CYS A 18 2.67 -5.64 7.58
CA CYS A 18 2.83 -5.70 6.13
C CYS A 18 2.35 -4.40 5.51
N ALA A 19 3.18 -3.78 4.69
CA ALA A 19 2.83 -2.57 3.95
C ALA A 19 3.10 -2.80 2.47
N VAL A 20 2.18 -2.36 1.63
CA VAL A 20 2.26 -2.52 0.18
C VAL A 20 1.72 -1.28 -0.52
N PRO A 21 2.16 -1.01 -1.77
CA PRO A 21 1.52 0.02 -2.60
C PRO A 21 0.04 -0.30 -2.82
N ASN A 22 -0.78 0.74 -2.85
CA ASN A 22 -2.23 0.63 -3.02
C ASN A 22 -2.64 0.87 -4.47
N ALA A 23 -3.27 -0.12 -5.09
CA ALA A 23 -3.81 0.02 -6.45
C ALA A 23 -4.80 1.19 -6.55
N ASN A 24 -5.55 1.45 -5.50
CA ASN A 24 -6.59 2.48 -5.47
C ASN A 24 -6.07 3.87 -5.07
N SER A 25 -4.76 4.06 -5.00
CA SER A 25 -4.17 5.35 -4.65
C SER A 25 -4.54 6.44 -5.66
N LEU A 26 -4.64 7.67 -5.20
CA LEU A 26 -5.03 8.80 -6.06
C LEU A 26 -4.11 8.97 -7.26
N HIS A 27 -2.79 8.85 -7.06
CA HIS A 27 -1.86 9.03 -8.18
C HIS A 27 -1.99 7.93 -9.24
N ARG A 28 -2.35 6.69 -8.85
CA ARG A 28 -2.61 5.61 -9.81
C ARG A 28 -3.93 5.83 -10.55
N GLN A 29 -4.97 6.28 -9.85
CA GLN A 29 -6.23 6.65 -10.48
C GLN A 29 -6.02 7.78 -11.50
N ALA A 30 -5.24 8.79 -11.13
CA ALA A 30 -4.90 9.89 -12.04
C ALA A 30 -4.13 9.38 -13.26
N ALA A 31 -3.17 8.47 -13.07
CA ALA A 31 -2.41 7.89 -14.17
C ALA A 31 -3.31 7.13 -15.17
N VAL A 32 -4.33 6.44 -14.68
CA VAL A 32 -5.32 5.78 -15.55
C VAL A 32 -6.11 6.82 -16.34
N LYS A 33 -6.57 7.89 -15.69
CA LYS A 33 -7.32 8.98 -16.36
C LYS A 33 -6.47 9.69 -17.41
N MET A 34 -5.17 9.79 -17.19
CA MET A 34 -4.23 10.39 -18.14
C MET A 34 -3.80 9.44 -19.28
N GLY A 35 -4.21 8.19 -19.24
CA GLY A 35 -3.82 7.19 -20.21
C GLY A 35 -2.42 6.61 -20.02
N LEU A 36 -1.77 6.85 -18.87
CA LEU A 36 -0.44 6.35 -18.54
C LEU A 36 -0.46 4.90 -18.03
N LEU A 37 -1.58 4.47 -17.47
CA LEU A 37 -1.84 3.09 -17.06
C LEU A 37 -3.16 2.64 -17.66
N LYS A 38 -3.23 1.37 -18.06
CA LYS A 38 -4.48 0.78 -18.59
C LYS A 38 -5.52 0.59 -17.49
N SER A 39 -5.07 0.18 -16.30
CA SER A 39 -5.91 0.01 -15.12
C SER A 39 -5.10 0.31 -13.86
N ILE A 40 -5.78 0.48 -12.72
CA ILE A 40 -5.10 0.69 -11.43
C ILE A 40 -4.28 -0.54 -11.00
N TYR A 41 -4.54 -1.71 -11.58
CA TYR A 41 -3.80 -2.94 -11.29
C TYR A 41 -2.63 -3.20 -12.25
N SER A 42 -2.40 -2.32 -13.22
CA SER A 42 -1.28 -2.45 -14.16
C SER A 42 0.05 -2.17 -13.46
N PHE A 43 1.08 -2.93 -13.83
CA PHE A 43 2.44 -2.66 -13.34
C PHE A 43 2.99 -1.40 -14.02
N SER A 44 3.53 -0.48 -13.21
CA SER A 44 4.33 0.63 -13.70
C SER A 44 5.78 0.18 -13.88
N GLU A 45 6.61 1.00 -14.53
CA GLU A 45 8.05 0.74 -14.62
C GLU A 45 8.67 0.64 -13.22
N LYS A 46 8.21 1.46 -12.28
CA LYS A 46 8.67 1.47 -10.91
C LYS A 46 8.30 0.17 -10.17
N ASP A 47 7.09 -0.36 -10.39
CA ASP A 47 6.66 -1.64 -9.84
C ASP A 47 7.58 -2.77 -10.32
N ILE A 48 7.88 -2.81 -11.60
CA ILE A 48 8.75 -3.82 -12.20
C ILE A 48 10.17 -3.68 -11.65
N HIS A 49 10.69 -2.47 -11.57
CA HIS A 49 12.02 -2.18 -11.03
C HIS A 49 12.18 -2.66 -9.58
N HIS A 50 11.14 -2.49 -8.75
CA HIS A 50 11.14 -2.94 -7.36
C HIS A 50 10.78 -4.42 -7.19
N GLY A 51 10.57 -5.16 -8.28
CA GLY A 51 10.26 -6.59 -8.22
C GLY A 51 8.86 -6.91 -7.72
N HIS A 52 7.93 -5.98 -7.80
CA HIS A 52 6.55 -6.20 -7.41
C HIS A 52 5.90 -7.22 -8.35
N GLN A 53 5.33 -8.29 -7.81
CA GLN A 53 4.68 -9.35 -8.57
C GLN A 53 3.16 -9.25 -8.54
N ARG A 54 2.60 -8.41 -7.67
CA ARG A 54 1.16 -8.24 -7.50
C ARG A 54 0.86 -6.83 -6.99
N ILE A 55 -0.25 -6.26 -7.48
CA ILE A 55 -0.75 -4.97 -7.03
C ILE A 55 -1.99 -5.24 -6.16
N TYR A 56 -1.96 -4.77 -4.93
CA TYR A 56 -3.04 -4.95 -3.96
C TYR A 56 -3.89 -3.70 -3.82
N ASP A 57 -5.18 -3.91 -3.61
CA ASP A 57 -6.08 -2.90 -3.03
C ASP A 57 -6.42 -3.30 -1.58
N PRO A 58 -7.17 -2.46 -0.83
CA PRO A 58 -7.52 -2.81 0.55
C PRO A 58 -8.25 -4.15 0.69
N ILE A 59 -9.16 -4.45 -0.21
CA ILE A 59 -9.96 -5.68 -0.16
C ILE A 59 -9.09 -6.91 -0.41
N SER A 60 -8.29 -6.88 -1.47
CA SER A 60 -7.44 -8.03 -1.82
C SER A 60 -6.35 -8.29 -0.78
N LEU A 61 -5.80 -7.22 -0.17
CA LEU A 61 -4.80 -7.38 0.89
C LEU A 61 -5.42 -8.02 2.14
N LYS A 62 -6.58 -7.54 2.57
CA LYS A 62 -7.30 -8.14 3.71
C LYS A 62 -7.64 -9.61 3.46
N ASN A 63 -8.08 -9.94 2.24
CA ASN A 63 -8.41 -11.31 1.86
C ASN A 63 -7.21 -12.25 1.96
N GLU A 64 -6.02 -11.80 1.56
CA GLU A 64 -4.79 -12.60 1.68
C GLU A 64 -4.48 -12.95 3.15
N PHE A 65 -4.66 -12.01 4.06
CA PHE A 65 -4.45 -12.24 5.49
C PHE A 65 -5.50 -13.18 6.07
N GLU A 66 -6.76 -13.01 5.70
CA GLU A 66 -7.85 -13.88 6.15
C GLU A 66 -7.67 -15.31 5.66
N LYS A 67 -7.28 -15.49 4.39
CA LYS A 67 -6.98 -16.83 3.83
C LYS A 67 -5.84 -17.53 4.56
N ALA A 68 -4.86 -16.77 5.05
CA ALA A 68 -3.75 -17.32 5.83
C ALA A 68 -4.14 -17.64 7.28
N GLY A 69 -5.37 -17.37 7.69
CA GLY A 69 -5.84 -17.59 9.04
C GLY A 69 -5.29 -16.60 10.05
N LEU A 70 -4.91 -15.43 9.60
CA LEU A 70 -4.39 -14.35 10.45
C LEU A 70 -5.53 -13.41 10.87
N LYS A 71 -5.48 -12.95 12.11
CA LYS A 71 -6.40 -11.97 12.63
C LYS A 71 -5.88 -10.56 12.32
N ILE A 72 -6.67 -9.77 11.60
CA ILE A 72 -6.34 -8.38 11.31
C ILE A 72 -6.67 -7.53 12.54
N ASN A 73 -5.64 -6.99 13.18
CA ASN A 73 -5.78 -6.13 14.35
C ASN A 73 -5.92 -4.66 13.96
N LYS A 74 -5.25 -4.25 12.89
CA LYS A 74 -5.32 -2.89 12.37
C LYS A 74 -5.11 -2.88 10.87
N PHE A 75 -5.91 -2.09 10.17
CA PHE A 75 -5.72 -1.71 8.78
C PHE A 75 -5.59 -0.20 8.72
N GLY A 76 -4.65 0.28 7.93
CA GLY A 76 -4.46 1.71 7.74
C GLY A 76 -3.76 2.03 6.45
N GLY A 77 -3.52 3.31 6.25
CA GLY A 77 -2.78 3.82 5.11
C GLY A 77 -1.91 4.99 5.52
N TYR A 78 -1.00 5.35 4.67
CA TYR A 78 -0.20 6.55 4.81
C TYR A 78 0.15 7.10 3.43
N TRP A 79 0.56 8.37 3.39
CA TRP A 79 0.95 9.00 2.15
C TRP A 79 -0.21 9.15 1.16
N LEU A 80 -1.01 10.21 1.34
CA LEU A 80 -2.03 10.57 0.36
C LEU A 80 -1.32 11.14 -0.88
N LYS A 81 -0.81 10.24 -1.69
CA LYS A 81 0.06 10.54 -2.83
C LYS A 81 -0.77 10.99 -4.01
N VAL A 82 -0.58 12.23 -4.44
CA VAL A 82 -1.32 12.84 -5.54
C VAL A 82 -0.50 12.97 -6.83
N LEU A 83 0.83 12.93 -6.71
CA LEU A 83 1.77 13.02 -7.82
C LEU A 83 2.84 11.93 -7.72
N SER A 84 3.61 11.71 -8.77
CA SER A 84 4.74 10.80 -8.73
C SER A 84 5.84 11.31 -7.80
N ASP A 85 6.69 10.40 -7.30
CA ASP A 85 7.78 10.76 -6.40
C ASP A 85 8.69 11.84 -6.99
N SER A 86 9.05 11.72 -8.28
CA SER A 86 9.92 12.68 -8.93
C SER A 86 9.31 14.09 -9.01
N GLN A 87 8.00 14.19 -9.21
CA GLN A 87 7.30 15.47 -9.22
C GLN A 87 7.27 16.11 -7.85
N ILE A 88 7.12 15.30 -6.81
CA ILE A 88 7.07 15.76 -5.43
C ILE A 88 8.45 16.19 -4.94
N GLU A 89 9.48 15.40 -5.19
CA GLU A 89 10.85 15.67 -4.74
C GLU A 89 11.38 17.03 -5.22
N HIS A 90 10.98 17.45 -6.42
CA HIS A 90 11.47 18.71 -6.99
C HIS A 90 10.68 19.94 -6.58
N SER A 91 9.45 19.78 -6.09
CA SER A 91 8.52 20.91 -5.94
C SER A 91 7.98 21.10 -4.53
N TRP A 92 7.96 20.07 -3.72
CA TRP A 92 7.28 20.10 -2.42
C TRP A 92 8.26 20.31 -1.27
N SER A 93 7.87 21.18 -0.32
CA SER A 93 8.61 21.31 0.93
C SER A 93 8.43 20.05 1.81
N ASP A 94 9.35 19.85 2.75
CA ASP A 94 9.23 18.76 3.72
C ASP A 94 7.95 18.87 4.54
N GLN A 95 7.55 20.09 4.89
CA GLN A 95 6.31 20.33 5.63
C GLN A 95 5.09 19.87 4.84
N LEU A 96 5.05 20.15 3.53
CA LEU A 96 3.95 19.72 2.67
C LEU A 96 3.93 18.20 2.51
N VAL A 97 5.09 17.58 2.31
CA VAL A 97 5.21 16.13 2.24
C VAL A 97 4.70 15.48 3.52
N ASN A 98 5.13 15.96 4.69
CA ASN A 98 4.69 15.41 5.97
C ASN A 98 3.18 15.54 6.18
N ALA A 99 2.58 16.66 5.74
CA ALA A 99 1.13 16.85 5.83
C ALA A 99 0.39 15.79 5.01
N TYR A 100 0.82 15.52 3.79
CA TYR A 100 0.18 14.51 2.95
C TYR A 100 0.49 13.07 3.40
N MET A 101 1.63 12.83 4.05
CA MET A 101 1.88 11.56 4.73
C MET A 101 0.82 11.27 5.79
N GLN A 102 0.52 12.25 6.63
CA GLN A 102 -0.48 12.12 7.69
C GLN A 102 -1.90 12.01 7.13
N LEU A 103 -2.21 12.71 6.03
CA LEU A 103 -3.52 12.61 5.40
C LEU A 103 -3.84 11.19 4.93
N GLY A 104 -2.84 10.41 4.54
CA GLY A 104 -3.03 9.02 4.18
C GLY A 104 -3.60 8.18 5.32
N GLU A 105 -3.31 8.52 6.56
CA GLU A 105 -3.88 7.84 7.73
C GLU A 105 -5.37 8.10 7.91
N LEU A 106 -5.86 9.26 7.46
CA LEU A 106 -7.27 9.62 7.50
C LEU A 106 -8.06 9.01 6.31
N TYR A 107 -7.38 8.75 5.19
CA TYR A 107 -7.99 8.25 3.97
C TYR A 107 -7.28 7.00 3.46
N PRO A 108 -7.27 5.90 4.24
CA PRO A 108 -6.49 4.71 3.89
C PRO A 108 -6.92 4.05 2.58
N GLU A 109 -8.21 4.15 2.22
CA GLU A 109 -8.71 3.52 1.00
C GLU A 109 -8.08 4.06 -0.29
N ILE A 110 -7.61 5.31 -0.27
CA ILE A 110 -7.02 6.00 -1.42
C ILE A 110 -5.57 6.45 -1.16
N ALA A 111 -5.00 6.04 -0.04
CA ALA A 111 -3.60 6.35 0.28
C ALA A 111 -2.64 5.66 -0.68
N GLY A 112 -1.43 6.19 -0.81
CA GLY A 112 -0.38 5.61 -1.67
C GLY A 112 0.09 4.25 -1.19
N GLU A 113 0.17 4.06 0.12
CA GLU A 113 0.53 2.80 0.77
C GLU A 113 -0.56 2.39 1.75
N ILE A 114 -0.80 1.09 1.84
CA ILE A 114 -1.70 0.51 2.82
C ILE A 114 -0.95 -0.51 3.66
N TYR A 115 -1.38 -0.70 4.90
CA TYR A 115 -0.74 -1.65 5.79
C TYR A 115 -1.73 -2.42 6.64
N ILE A 116 -1.30 -3.60 7.07
CA ILE A 116 -2.03 -4.45 8.01
C ILE A 116 -1.09 -4.82 9.13
N ILE A 117 -1.60 -4.76 10.36
CA ILE A 117 -0.98 -5.37 11.54
C ILE A 117 -1.86 -6.55 11.92
N ALA A 118 -1.30 -7.74 11.96
CA ALA A 118 -2.04 -8.96 12.18
C ALA A 118 -1.34 -9.87 13.18
N SER A 119 -2.12 -10.74 13.80
CA SER A 119 -1.64 -11.77 14.73
C SER A 119 -2.27 -13.11 14.39
N VAL A 120 -1.80 -14.16 15.06
CA VAL A 120 -2.37 -15.50 14.91
C VAL A 120 -3.74 -15.58 15.58
#